data_e62eebd3193a2e5ad2eabb4faec76d11
#
_entry.id   e62eebd3193a2e5ad2eabb4faec76d11
#
_cell.length_a   1.000
_cell.length_b   1.000
_cell.length_c   1.000
_cell.angle_alpha   90.00
_cell.angle_beta   90.00
_cell.angle_gamma   90.00
#
_symmetry.space_group_name_H-M   'P 1'
#
loop_
_entity.id
_entity.type
_entity.pdbx_description
1 polymer ?
#
loop_
_entity_poly.entity_id
_entity_poly.type
_entity_poly.pdbx_seq_one_letter_code
_entity_poly.pdbx_strand_id
1 'polypeptide(L)'
;MHLLVVDAHHGSAPIPARSHKSELRLAEHIGEGEIILPSGIDALVEFISSAQEVAEDLGVTEMMSFATSAIREAANGDDVLSEVRRRTGIDLRVLSGDDEARLTFLAVRRWYGWSAGRLLVLDIGGGSLEVAVGADEAPDVAVSLPIGAGRLTRAFVHSDPPTSDELKALRKHVRMTIAEVTGRLGREGRPRHMVATSKTFRSLARIGGAAPSSDGPYVRRSLDKSDLGIWVPKLAGMTVAERTELPGVSASRARQLLAGAIVAEAAMDLLGITRLEICPWA
;
A
#
# COMPACT_ATOMS: atom_id res chain seq x y z
N MET A 1 6.27 2.51 10.03
CA MET A 1 7.16 1.35 9.86
C MET A 1 6.60 0.16 10.62
N HIS A 2 7.11 -1.05 10.38
CA HIS A 2 6.52 -2.26 10.94
C HIS A 2 7.58 -3.36 11.09
N LEU A 3 7.76 -3.87 12.29
CA LEU A 3 8.40 -5.15 12.57
C LEU A 3 7.30 -6.19 12.79
N LEU A 4 7.37 -7.30 12.06
CA LEU A 4 6.53 -8.48 12.28
C LEU A 4 7.42 -9.65 12.68
N VAL A 5 7.23 -10.15 13.89
CA VAL A 5 7.87 -11.37 14.36
C VAL A 5 6.94 -12.54 14.06
N VAL A 6 7.48 -13.57 13.43
CA VAL A 6 6.72 -14.75 13.02
C VAL A 6 7.41 -16.01 13.52
N ASP A 7 6.62 -16.99 13.94
CA ASP A 7 7.09 -18.36 14.14
C ASP A 7 7.00 -19.09 12.79
N ALA A 8 8.15 -19.45 12.27
CA ALA A 8 8.26 -20.14 10.99
C ALA A 8 8.86 -21.54 11.19
N HIS A 9 8.15 -22.55 10.75
CA HIS A 9 8.60 -23.93 10.73
C HIS A 9 8.56 -24.48 9.31
N HIS A 10 9.51 -25.34 8.98
CA HIS A 10 9.54 -25.95 7.65
C HIS A 10 8.22 -26.70 7.37
N GLY A 11 7.56 -26.38 6.24
CA GLY A 11 6.29 -27.01 5.83
C GLY A 11 5.04 -26.41 6.45
N SER A 12 5.12 -25.40 7.31
CA SER A 12 3.97 -24.67 7.84
C SER A 12 3.89 -23.21 7.37
N ALA A 13 2.68 -22.65 7.41
CA ALA A 13 2.54 -21.21 7.21
C ALA A 13 3.16 -20.44 8.38
N PRO A 14 3.87 -19.32 8.14
CA PRO A 14 4.41 -18.50 9.21
C PRO A 14 3.26 -17.90 10.03
N ILE A 15 3.35 -18.06 11.37
CA ILE A 15 2.31 -17.56 12.30
C ILE A 15 2.82 -16.25 12.90
N PRO A 16 2.08 -15.13 12.75
CA PRO A 16 2.43 -13.90 13.42
C PRO A 16 2.40 -14.05 14.95
N ALA A 17 3.55 -13.91 15.59
CA ALA A 17 3.69 -13.99 17.04
C ALA A 17 3.57 -12.61 17.68
N ARG A 18 4.24 -11.60 17.11
CA ARG A 18 4.23 -10.24 17.63
C ARG A 18 4.37 -9.20 16.51
N SER A 19 3.80 -8.04 16.72
CA SER A 19 3.90 -6.89 15.81
C SER A 19 4.32 -5.66 16.59
N HIS A 20 5.41 -5.01 16.16
CA HIS A 20 5.85 -3.71 16.65
C HIS A 20 5.72 -2.71 15.51
N LYS A 21 4.96 -1.63 15.76
CA LYS A 21 4.63 -0.61 14.73
C LYS A 21 4.97 0.78 15.23
N SER A 22 5.61 1.55 14.39
CA SER A 22 5.67 3.00 14.54
C SER A 22 4.84 3.66 13.45
N GLU A 23 4.11 4.70 13.82
CA GLU A 23 3.38 5.54 12.85
C GLU A 23 4.29 6.48 12.08
N LEU A 24 5.62 6.27 12.12
CA LEU A 24 6.53 7.06 11.31
C LEU A 24 6.14 6.99 9.85
N ARG A 25 5.81 8.15 9.33
CA ARG A 25 5.50 8.37 7.93
C ARG A 25 6.67 9.07 7.29
N LEU A 26 7.60 8.29 6.80
CA LEU A 26 8.78 8.84 6.13
C LEU A 26 8.38 9.83 5.03
N ALA A 27 7.23 9.62 4.40
CA ALA A 27 6.67 10.53 3.40
C ALA A 27 6.34 11.95 3.93
N GLU A 28 6.10 12.12 5.24
CA GLU A 28 5.89 13.43 5.86
C GLU A 28 7.21 14.16 6.16
N HIS A 29 8.32 13.42 6.13
CA HIS A 29 9.69 13.93 6.29
C HIS A 29 10.41 14.10 4.95
N ILE A 30 9.69 14.12 3.84
CA ILE A 30 10.25 14.42 2.52
C ILE A 30 10.09 15.92 2.28
N GLY A 31 11.22 16.61 2.14
CA GLY A 31 11.31 18.03 1.81
C GLY A 31 11.30 18.30 0.30
N GLU A 32 11.64 19.54 -0.06
CA GLU A 32 11.79 19.94 -1.46
C GLU A 32 12.84 19.08 -2.17
N GLY A 33 12.63 18.77 -3.43
CA GLY A 33 13.53 17.91 -4.22
C GLY A 33 13.49 16.44 -3.87
N GLU A 34 12.42 15.98 -3.22
CA GLU A 34 12.25 14.57 -2.77
C GLU A 34 13.37 14.08 -1.83
N ILE A 35 13.93 14.96 -1.01
CA ILE A 35 14.98 14.65 -0.03
C ILE A 35 14.35 14.26 1.31
N ILE A 36 14.76 13.12 1.88
CA ILE A 36 14.41 12.75 3.24
C ILE A 36 15.18 13.65 4.21
N LEU A 37 14.44 14.38 5.03
CA LEU A 37 14.99 15.32 6.00
C LEU A 37 15.74 14.60 7.14
N PRO A 38 16.70 15.25 7.81
CA PRO A 38 17.41 14.67 8.96
C PRO A 38 16.49 14.10 10.04
N SER A 39 15.37 14.79 10.34
CA SER A 39 14.37 14.30 11.28
C SER A 39 13.71 12.98 10.88
N GLY A 40 13.57 12.74 9.58
CA GLY A 40 13.06 11.46 9.04
C GLY A 40 14.10 10.34 9.18
N ILE A 41 15.38 10.67 8.98
CA ILE A 41 16.49 9.72 9.18
C ILE A 41 16.59 9.34 10.66
N ASP A 42 16.55 10.32 11.56
CA ASP A 42 16.60 10.07 13.00
C ASP A 42 15.45 9.18 13.48
N ALA A 43 14.24 9.47 13.05
CA ALA A 43 13.08 8.66 13.39
C ALA A 43 13.12 7.24 12.77
N LEU A 44 13.73 7.08 11.60
CA LEU A 44 13.97 5.78 10.98
C LEU A 44 14.96 4.95 11.80
N VAL A 45 16.08 5.56 12.22
CA VAL A 45 17.10 4.93 13.05
C VAL A 45 16.53 4.54 14.41
N GLU A 46 15.79 5.43 15.07
CA GLU A 46 15.13 5.14 16.35
C GLU A 46 14.20 3.93 16.26
N PHE A 47 13.37 3.88 15.22
CA PHE A 47 12.50 2.72 15.01
C PHE A 47 13.28 1.43 14.79
N ILE A 48 14.35 1.46 13.98
CA ILE A 48 15.15 0.26 13.69
C ILE A 48 15.83 -0.23 14.96
N SER A 49 16.40 0.67 15.77
CA SER A 49 17.01 0.30 17.05
C SER A 49 15.99 -0.32 18.01
N SER A 50 14.82 0.29 18.16
CA SER A 50 13.74 -0.29 18.96
C SER A 50 13.25 -1.64 18.41
N ALA A 51 13.24 -1.82 17.10
CA ALA A 51 12.87 -3.09 16.47
C ALA A 51 13.91 -4.19 16.74
N GLN A 52 15.20 -3.84 16.78
CA GLN A 52 16.28 -4.78 17.16
C GLN A 52 16.14 -5.22 18.61
N GLU A 53 15.92 -4.29 19.55
CA GLU A 53 15.68 -4.61 20.97
C GLU A 53 14.51 -5.59 21.12
N VAL A 54 13.38 -5.32 20.46
CA VAL A 54 12.21 -6.22 20.49
C VAL A 54 12.53 -7.60 19.88
N ALA A 55 13.34 -7.64 18.83
CA ALA A 55 13.74 -8.90 18.19
C ALA A 55 14.67 -9.71 19.10
N GLU A 56 15.64 -9.06 19.75
CA GLU A 56 16.56 -9.68 20.72
C GLU A 56 15.79 -10.23 21.93
N ASP A 57 14.88 -9.46 22.53
CA ASP A 57 14.06 -9.88 23.66
C ASP A 57 13.18 -11.12 23.36
N LEU A 58 12.81 -11.29 22.09
CA LEU A 58 11.99 -12.41 21.61
C LEU A 58 12.83 -13.58 21.10
N GLY A 59 14.17 -13.48 21.12
CA GLY A 59 15.05 -14.53 20.64
C GLY A 59 14.98 -14.76 19.12
N VAL A 60 14.71 -13.71 18.35
CA VAL A 60 14.65 -13.79 16.88
C VAL A 60 16.03 -14.18 16.35
N THR A 61 16.08 -15.24 15.55
CA THR A 61 17.33 -15.79 15.00
C THR A 61 17.69 -15.19 13.64
N GLU A 62 16.70 -14.69 12.90
CA GLU A 62 16.88 -14.13 11.57
C GLU A 62 16.00 -12.89 11.40
N MET A 63 16.58 -11.78 10.93
CA MET A 63 15.84 -10.56 10.61
C MET A 63 16.05 -10.17 9.15
N MET A 64 14.96 -10.02 8.42
CA MET A 64 14.94 -9.50 7.06
C MET A 64 14.41 -8.07 7.06
N SER A 65 15.23 -7.12 6.60
CA SER A 65 14.93 -5.70 6.64
C SER A 65 14.77 -5.14 5.22
N PHE A 66 13.61 -4.55 4.96
CA PHE A 66 13.27 -4.02 3.64
C PHE A 66 12.83 -2.56 3.72
N ALA A 67 13.17 -1.82 2.67
CA ALA A 67 12.65 -0.49 2.39
C ALA A 67 11.93 -0.49 1.03
N THR A 68 10.92 0.35 0.90
CA THR A 68 10.09 0.43 -0.31
C THR A 68 10.08 1.85 -0.88
N SER A 69 9.03 2.25 -1.55
CA SER A 69 8.91 3.47 -2.36
C SER A 69 9.46 4.74 -1.71
N ALA A 70 9.28 4.94 -0.41
CA ALA A 70 9.70 6.19 0.25
C ALA A 70 11.22 6.40 0.24
N ILE A 71 12.02 5.34 0.40
CA ILE A 71 13.49 5.41 0.32
C ILE A 71 13.96 5.23 -1.12
N ARG A 72 13.36 4.29 -1.86
CA ARG A 72 13.68 4.03 -3.28
C ARG A 72 13.63 5.28 -4.14
N GLU A 73 12.68 6.15 -3.87
CA GLU A 73 12.38 7.33 -4.70
C GLU A 73 12.96 8.62 -4.14
N ALA A 74 13.56 8.57 -2.94
CA ALA A 74 14.20 9.73 -2.36
C ALA A 74 15.50 10.07 -3.09
N ALA A 75 15.70 11.37 -3.38
CA ALA A 75 16.92 11.85 -4.06
C ALA A 75 18.19 11.56 -3.26
N ASN A 76 18.10 11.46 -1.93
CA ASN A 76 19.18 11.09 -1.03
C ASN A 76 19.03 9.67 -0.45
N GLY A 77 18.35 8.77 -1.14
CA GLY A 77 18.06 7.41 -0.65
C GLY A 77 19.32 6.63 -0.24
N ASP A 78 20.37 6.69 -1.05
CA ASP A 78 21.64 6.00 -0.77
C ASP A 78 22.35 6.55 0.48
N ASP A 79 22.29 7.87 0.69
CA ASP A 79 22.84 8.51 1.90
C ASP A 79 22.05 8.07 3.15
N VAL A 80 20.72 7.99 3.04
CA VAL A 80 19.83 7.49 4.10
C VAL A 80 20.17 6.04 4.47
N LEU A 81 20.32 5.17 3.49
CA LEU A 81 20.69 3.77 3.70
C LEU A 81 22.06 3.65 4.37
N SER A 82 23.03 4.43 3.92
CA SER A 82 24.39 4.47 4.48
C SER A 82 24.37 4.94 5.94
N GLU A 83 23.59 5.98 6.25
CA GLU A 83 23.45 6.51 7.60
C GLU A 83 22.74 5.54 8.55
N VAL A 84 21.66 4.88 8.08
CA VAL A 84 20.98 3.82 8.83
C VAL A 84 21.95 2.69 9.15
N ARG A 85 22.67 2.19 8.16
CA ARG A 85 23.66 1.12 8.37
C ARG A 85 24.76 1.52 9.35
N ARG A 86 25.26 2.74 9.24
CA ARG A 86 26.30 3.27 10.14
C ARG A 86 25.83 3.33 11.59
N ARG A 87 24.57 3.73 11.84
CA ARG A 87 24.02 3.96 13.17
C ARG A 87 23.43 2.71 13.83
N THR A 88 22.89 1.77 13.05
CA THR A 88 22.16 0.60 13.57
C THR A 88 22.85 -0.73 13.24
N GLY A 89 23.81 -0.76 12.31
CA GLY A 89 24.38 -1.99 11.79
C GLY A 89 23.46 -2.76 10.83
N ILE A 90 22.22 -2.31 10.63
CA ILE A 90 21.25 -2.98 9.76
C ILE A 90 21.41 -2.53 8.32
N ASP A 91 21.45 -3.51 7.43
CA ASP A 91 21.47 -3.31 5.99
C ASP A 91 20.03 -3.39 5.44
N LEU A 92 19.45 -2.25 5.09
CA LEU A 92 18.10 -2.20 4.52
C LEU A 92 18.15 -2.54 3.04
N ARG A 93 17.54 -3.65 2.65
CA ARG A 93 17.36 -4.00 1.24
C ARG A 93 16.21 -3.19 0.63
N VAL A 94 16.51 -2.39 -0.39
CA VAL A 94 15.48 -1.65 -1.13
C VAL A 94 14.83 -2.58 -2.15
N LEU A 95 13.53 -2.78 -2.02
CA LEU A 95 12.76 -3.54 -3.00
C LEU A 95 12.50 -2.68 -4.24
N SER A 96 12.68 -3.27 -5.42
CA SER A 96 12.14 -2.68 -6.64
C SER A 96 10.61 -2.68 -6.60
N GLY A 97 9.97 -1.81 -7.39
CA GLY A 97 8.50 -1.81 -7.47
C GLY A 97 7.93 -3.14 -7.97
N ASP A 98 8.61 -3.78 -8.91
CA ASP A 98 8.21 -5.09 -9.42
C ASP A 98 8.38 -6.19 -8.35
N ASP A 99 9.42 -6.14 -7.51
CA ASP A 99 9.60 -7.07 -6.40
C ASP A 99 8.52 -6.86 -5.33
N GLU A 100 8.17 -5.60 -5.04
CA GLU A 100 7.08 -5.25 -4.13
C GLU A 100 5.74 -5.82 -4.63
N ALA A 101 5.44 -5.67 -5.92
CA ALA A 101 4.26 -6.24 -6.55
C ALA A 101 4.27 -7.78 -6.52
N ARG A 102 5.43 -8.43 -6.77
CA ARG A 102 5.59 -9.89 -6.72
C ARG A 102 5.39 -10.45 -5.32
N LEU A 103 5.98 -9.82 -4.30
CA LEU A 103 5.86 -10.26 -2.91
C LEU A 103 4.43 -10.08 -2.39
N THR A 104 3.78 -8.98 -2.74
CA THR A 104 2.37 -8.74 -2.39
C THR A 104 1.47 -9.77 -3.08
N PHE A 105 1.72 -10.06 -4.36
CA PHE A 105 1.00 -11.13 -5.07
C PHE A 105 1.19 -12.48 -4.40
N LEU A 106 2.42 -12.85 -4.04
CA LEU A 106 2.72 -14.10 -3.36
C LEU A 106 1.96 -14.22 -2.02
N ALA A 107 1.93 -13.15 -1.22
CA ALA A 107 1.19 -13.13 0.04
C ALA A 107 -0.31 -13.39 -0.19
N VAL A 108 -0.92 -12.70 -1.15
CA VAL A 108 -2.32 -12.90 -1.53
C VAL A 108 -2.54 -14.32 -2.08
N ARG A 109 -1.64 -14.82 -2.94
CA ARG A 109 -1.70 -16.19 -3.48
C ARG A 109 -1.71 -17.24 -2.34
N ARG A 110 -0.87 -17.07 -1.34
CA ARG A 110 -0.82 -17.97 -0.18
C ARG A 110 -2.11 -17.92 0.65
N TRP A 111 -2.74 -16.76 0.76
CA TRP A 111 -4.03 -16.62 1.43
C TRP A 111 -5.15 -17.35 0.71
N TYR A 112 -5.27 -17.16 -0.61
CA TYR A 112 -6.34 -17.76 -1.42
C TYR A 112 -6.10 -19.24 -1.74
N GLY A 113 -4.85 -19.69 -1.73
CA GLY A 113 -4.46 -21.07 -2.07
C GLY A 113 -4.48 -21.33 -3.59
N TRP A 114 -3.99 -22.50 -3.96
CA TRP A 114 -3.81 -22.90 -5.36
C TRP A 114 -5.11 -23.07 -6.13
N SER A 115 -6.17 -23.52 -5.47
CA SER A 115 -7.49 -23.74 -6.08
C SER A 115 -8.19 -22.44 -6.53
N ALA A 116 -7.71 -21.28 -6.11
CA ALA A 116 -8.29 -19.99 -6.49
C ALA A 116 -8.14 -19.65 -7.98
N GLY A 117 -7.24 -20.35 -8.69
CA GLY A 117 -6.98 -20.05 -10.09
C GLY A 117 -6.27 -18.71 -10.30
N ARG A 118 -6.53 -18.05 -11.42
CA ARG A 118 -5.87 -16.77 -11.77
C ARG A 118 -6.37 -15.64 -10.87
N LEU A 119 -5.43 -14.91 -10.30
CA LEU A 119 -5.69 -13.72 -9.47
C LEU A 119 -5.23 -12.46 -10.20
N LEU A 120 -5.96 -11.36 -10.03
CA LEU A 120 -5.47 -10.00 -10.23
C LEU A 120 -5.41 -9.33 -8.86
N VAL A 121 -4.25 -8.80 -8.49
CA VAL A 121 -4.01 -8.19 -7.18
C VAL A 121 -3.68 -6.72 -7.37
N LEU A 122 -4.32 -5.85 -6.60
CA LEU A 122 -4.06 -4.41 -6.53
C LEU A 122 -3.67 -4.01 -5.11
N ASP A 123 -2.62 -3.19 -4.99
CA ASP A 123 -2.19 -2.57 -3.74
C ASP A 123 -1.94 -1.08 -3.95
N ILE A 124 -2.69 -0.21 -3.25
CA ILE A 124 -2.44 1.24 -3.27
C ILE A 124 -1.66 1.60 -2.02
N GLY A 125 -0.37 1.78 -2.20
CA GLY A 125 0.56 2.25 -1.17
C GLY A 125 0.57 3.78 -1.02
N GLY A 126 1.58 4.27 -0.30
CA GLY A 126 1.83 5.71 -0.16
C GLY A 126 2.47 6.33 -1.40
N GLY A 127 3.43 5.65 -2.03
CA GLY A 127 4.18 6.12 -3.20
C GLY A 127 3.71 5.54 -4.52
N SER A 128 3.21 4.31 -4.52
CA SER A 128 2.92 3.54 -5.73
C SER A 128 1.57 2.81 -5.68
N LEU A 129 1.12 2.35 -6.84
CA LEU A 129 0.11 1.32 -7.04
C LEU A 129 0.81 0.09 -7.63
N GLU A 130 0.78 -1.00 -6.91
CA GLU A 130 1.22 -2.31 -7.39
C GLU A 130 0.05 -3.04 -8.03
N VAL A 131 0.30 -3.63 -9.21
CA VAL A 131 -0.67 -4.48 -9.90
C VAL A 131 0.05 -5.75 -10.37
N ALA A 132 -0.50 -6.90 -10.00
CA ALA A 132 0.04 -8.17 -10.44
C ALA A 132 -1.06 -9.14 -10.86
N VAL A 133 -0.81 -9.93 -11.90
CA VAL A 133 -1.74 -10.95 -12.39
C VAL A 133 -0.99 -12.27 -12.62
N GLY A 134 -1.59 -13.37 -12.22
CA GLY A 134 -0.99 -14.70 -12.39
C GLY A 134 -1.83 -15.83 -11.83
N ALA A 135 -1.42 -17.05 -12.11
CA ALA A 135 -2.06 -18.28 -11.62
C ALA A 135 -1.19 -19.06 -10.63
N ASP A 136 0.12 -18.87 -10.68
CA ASP A 136 1.12 -19.58 -9.87
C ASP A 136 1.64 -18.72 -8.70
N GLU A 137 2.71 -19.14 -8.05
CA GLU A 137 3.38 -18.36 -6.97
C GLU A 137 3.98 -17.06 -7.49
N ALA A 138 4.62 -17.13 -8.65
CA ALA A 138 5.09 -15.95 -9.35
C ALA A 138 3.97 -15.42 -10.25
N PRO A 139 3.70 -14.12 -10.26
CA PRO A 139 2.76 -13.54 -11.21
C PRO A 139 3.35 -13.55 -12.62
N ASP A 140 2.49 -13.72 -13.63
CA ASP A 140 2.86 -13.61 -15.04
C ASP A 140 3.26 -12.17 -15.40
N VAL A 141 2.55 -11.21 -14.81
CA VAL A 141 2.84 -9.78 -14.93
C VAL A 141 2.82 -9.16 -13.53
N ALA A 142 3.84 -8.38 -13.21
CA ALA A 142 3.91 -7.50 -12.06
C ALA A 142 4.36 -6.11 -12.53
N VAL A 143 3.70 -5.08 -12.05
CA VAL A 143 4.04 -3.67 -12.35
C VAL A 143 3.82 -2.81 -11.11
N SER A 144 4.66 -1.79 -10.95
CA SER A 144 4.50 -0.74 -9.96
C SER A 144 4.38 0.60 -10.68
N LEU A 145 3.33 1.33 -10.37
CA LEU A 145 3.03 2.64 -10.96
C LEU A 145 3.21 3.73 -9.89
N PRO A 146 3.86 4.86 -10.18
CA PRO A 146 4.16 5.92 -9.20
C PRO A 146 2.92 6.79 -8.90
N ILE A 147 1.80 6.17 -8.61
CA ILE A 147 0.50 6.78 -8.33
C ILE A 147 -0.08 6.36 -6.98
N GLY A 148 0.78 6.23 -5.96
CA GLY A 148 0.34 5.99 -4.60
C GLY A 148 -0.40 7.19 -4.00
N ALA A 149 -1.28 6.90 -3.04
CA ALA A 149 -2.20 7.88 -2.46
C ALA A 149 -1.47 9.11 -1.85
N GLY A 150 -0.37 8.89 -1.13
CA GLY A 150 0.41 9.96 -0.52
C GLY A 150 1.16 10.83 -1.53
N ARG A 151 1.79 10.20 -2.54
CA ARG A 151 2.47 10.90 -3.65
C ARG A 151 1.51 11.81 -4.39
N LEU A 152 0.38 11.28 -4.80
CA LEU A 152 -0.62 12.03 -5.55
C LEU A 152 -1.22 13.18 -4.74
N THR A 153 -1.44 12.97 -3.44
CA THR A 153 -1.92 14.03 -2.55
C THR A 153 -0.93 15.20 -2.50
N ARG A 154 0.36 14.92 -2.36
CA ARG A 154 1.39 15.98 -2.35
C ARG A 154 1.49 16.72 -3.69
N ALA A 155 1.40 15.99 -4.80
CA ALA A 155 1.60 16.54 -6.13
C ALA A 155 0.39 17.31 -6.68
N PHE A 156 -0.83 16.98 -6.26
CA PHE A 156 -2.04 17.48 -6.91
C PHE A 156 -3.07 18.11 -5.98
N VAL A 157 -2.97 17.90 -4.63
CA VAL A 157 -4.00 18.34 -3.68
C VAL A 157 -3.39 19.33 -2.69
N HIS A 158 -3.57 20.60 -2.96
CA HIS A 158 -3.01 21.70 -2.17
C HIS A 158 -4.07 22.43 -1.34
N SER A 159 -5.36 22.31 -1.74
CA SER A 159 -6.51 22.92 -1.08
C SER A 159 -7.28 21.90 -0.22
N ASP A 160 -8.01 22.35 0.78
CA ASP A 160 -8.85 21.52 1.64
C ASP A 160 -10.24 22.17 1.89
N PRO A 161 -11.31 21.69 1.23
CA PRO A 161 -11.35 20.63 0.22
C PRO A 161 -10.64 21.00 -1.09
N PRO A 162 -10.25 20.00 -1.91
CA PRO A 162 -9.59 20.24 -3.20
C PRO A 162 -10.47 21.01 -4.18
N THR A 163 -9.84 21.84 -5.02
CA THR A 163 -10.54 22.52 -6.11
C THR A 163 -10.90 21.59 -7.26
N SER A 164 -11.84 22.02 -8.11
CA SER A 164 -12.23 21.28 -9.31
C SER A 164 -11.07 21.05 -10.28
N ASP A 165 -10.16 22.01 -10.39
CA ASP A 165 -9.01 21.92 -11.30
C ASP A 165 -7.97 20.93 -10.77
N GLU A 166 -7.70 20.93 -9.47
CA GLU A 166 -6.85 19.92 -8.81
C GLU A 166 -7.39 18.50 -9.04
N LEU A 167 -8.70 18.30 -8.84
CA LEU A 167 -9.35 17.02 -9.06
C LEU A 167 -9.29 16.57 -10.52
N LYS A 168 -9.47 17.50 -11.47
CA LYS A 168 -9.38 17.23 -12.90
C LYS A 168 -7.96 16.83 -13.31
N ALA A 169 -6.96 17.53 -12.82
CA ALA A 169 -5.55 17.24 -13.08
C ALA A 169 -5.17 15.86 -12.51
N LEU A 170 -5.55 15.58 -11.25
CA LEU A 170 -5.32 14.31 -10.57
C LEU A 170 -5.96 13.13 -11.33
N ARG A 171 -7.26 13.23 -11.67
CA ARG A 171 -7.96 12.18 -12.43
C ARG A 171 -7.31 11.92 -13.79
N LYS A 172 -6.93 12.98 -14.50
CA LYS A 172 -6.26 12.85 -15.80
C LYS A 172 -4.94 12.10 -15.67
N HIS A 173 -4.09 12.51 -14.73
CA HIS A 173 -2.80 11.86 -14.48
C HIS A 173 -2.95 10.38 -14.15
N VAL A 174 -3.80 10.06 -13.16
CA VAL A 174 -4.06 8.68 -12.73
C VAL A 174 -4.53 7.80 -13.89
N ARG A 175 -5.52 8.27 -14.66
CA ARG A 175 -6.08 7.49 -15.77
C ARG A 175 -5.06 7.26 -16.89
N MET A 176 -4.24 8.26 -17.22
CA MET A 176 -3.17 8.13 -18.22
C MET A 176 -2.15 7.07 -17.78
N THR A 177 -1.67 7.17 -16.55
CA THR A 177 -0.66 6.23 -16.01
C THR A 177 -1.17 4.78 -15.97
N ILE A 178 -2.41 4.55 -15.54
CA ILE A 178 -2.98 3.18 -15.52
C ILE A 178 -3.20 2.67 -16.95
N ALA A 179 -3.63 3.52 -17.88
CA ALA A 179 -3.90 3.11 -19.27
C ALA A 179 -2.66 2.53 -19.96
N GLU A 180 -1.45 2.97 -19.60
CA GLU A 180 -0.18 2.47 -20.18
C GLU A 180 0.04 0.96 -19.94
N VAL A 181 -0.52 0.41 -18.87
CA VAL A 181 -0.31 -1.01 -18.50
C VAL A 181 -1.52 -1.91 -18.75
N THR A 182 -2.69 -1.36 -19.06
CA THR A 182 -3.93 -2.15 -19.23
C THR A 182 -3.81 -3.21 -20.30
N GLY A 183 -3.18 -2.90 -21.43
CA GLY A 183 -2.97 -3.85 -22.52
C GLY A 183 -2.05 -5.01 -22.15
N ARG A 184 -1.06 -4.78 -21.27
CA ARG A 184 -0.17 -5.81 -20.77
C ARG A 184 -0.88 -6.75 -19.81
N LEU A 185 -1.66 -6.19 -18.88
CA LEU A 185 -2.43 -6.96 -17.91
C LEU A 185 -3.56 -7.78 -18.55
N GLY A 186 -4.22 -7.25 -19.58
CA GLY A 186 -5.35 -7.89 -20.24
C GLY A 186 -4.98 -9.12 -21.11
N ARG A 187 -3.70 -9.27 -21.50
CA ARG A 187 -3.23 -10.41 -22.30
C ARG A 187 -3.19 -11.73 -21.52
N GLU A 188 -3.10 -11.65 -20.21
CA GLU A 188 -2.94 -12.82 -19.34
C GLU A 188 -4.24 -13.58 -19.05
N GLY A 189 -5.31 -13.25 -19.77
CA GLY A 189 -6.62 -13.89 -19.60
C GLY A 189 -7.41 -13.35 -18.42
N ARG A 190 -8.66 -13.81 -18.31
CA ARG A 190 -9.60 -13.28 -17.30
C ARG A 190 -9.27 -13.81 -15.89
N PRO A 191 -9.02 -12.95 -14.91
CA PRO A 191 -8.84 -13.36 -13.52
C PRO A 191 -10.14 -13.95 -12.97
N ARG A 192 -10.00 -14.99 -12.12
CA ARG A 192 -11.12 -15.57 -11.38
C ARG A 192 -11.45 -14.74 -10.13
N HIS A 193 -10.42 -14.23 -9.48
CA HIS A 193 -10.55 -13.34 -8.33
C HIS A 193 -9.82 -12.02 -8.60
N MET A 194 -10.47 -10.94 -8.28
CA MET A 194 -9.95 -9.57 -8.32
C MET A 194 -9.81 -9.11 -6.89
N VAL A 195 -8.58 -9.00 -6.42
CA VAL A 195 -8.25 -8.85 -5.01
C VAL A 195 -7.56 -7.51 -4.78
N ALA A 196 -7.92 -6.86 -3.73
CA ALA A 196 -7.23 -5.67 -3.26
C ALA A 196 -6.66 -5.89 -1.87
N THR A 197 -5.51 -5.31 -1.62
CA THR A 197 -4.89 -5.25 -0.31
C THR A 197 -4.53 -3.80 0.03
N SER A 198 -3.82 -3.55 1.09
CA SER A 198 -3.48 -2.24 1.66
C SER A 198 -4.53 -1.63 2.59
N LYS A 199 -4.02 -0.70 3.41
CA LYS A 199 -4.88 0.10 4.29
C LYS A 199 -5.82 1.03 3.50
N THR A 200 -5.41 1.49 2.33
CA THR A 200 -6.25 2.34 1.46
C THR A 200 -7.51 1.61 1.04
N PHE A 201 -7.38 0.43 0.46
CA PHE A 201 -8.54 -0.36 0.05
C PHE A 201 -9.38 -0.82 1.23
N ARG A 202 -8.77 -1.18 2.37
CA ARG A 202 -9.52 -1.52 3.59
C ARG A 202 -10.37 -0.35 4.11
N SER A 203 -9.82 0.87 4.10
CA SER A 203 -10.58 2.08 4.49
C SER A 203 -11.72 2.35 3.51
N LEU A 204 -11.47 2.26 2.19
CA LEU A 204 -12.50 2.44 1.17
C LEU A 204 -13.64 1.42 1.29
N ALA A 205 -13.30 0.15 1.49
CA ALA A 205 -14.30 -0.88 1.72
C ALA A 205 -15.09 -0.62 3.03
N ARG A 206 -14.41 -0.17 4.08
CA ARG A 206 -15.05 0.12 5.38
C ARG A 206 -16.05 1.28 5.31
N ILE A 207 -15.73 2.35 4.58
CA ILE A 207 -16.68 3.45 4.36
C ILE A 207 -17.83 3.03 3.42
N GLY A 208 -17.60 2.06 2.53
CA GLY A 208 -18.62 1.41 1.71
C GLY A 208 -19.49 0.40 2.47
N GLY A 209 -19.26 0.21 3.79
CA GLY A 209 -20.09 -0.65 4.64
C GLY A 209 -19.50 -2.05 4.94
N ALA A 210 -18.30 -2.36 4.48
CA ALA A 210 -17.65 -3.63 4.83
C ALA A 210 -17.42 -3.75 6.35
N ALA A 211 -17.40 -4.98 6.85
CA ALA A 211 -17.17 -5.29 8.26
C ALA A 211 -15.81 -4.74 8.77
N PRO A 212 -15.72 -4.32 10.06
CA PRO A 212 -14.48 -3.85 10.64
C PRO A 212 -13.43 -4.97 10.71
N SER A 213 -12.13 -4.63 10.73
CA SER A 213 -11.05 -5.61 10.82
C SER A 213 -11.05 -6.38 12.14
N SER A 214 -11.65 -5.82 13.20
CA SER A 214 -11.83 -6.48 14.51
C SER A 214 -12.66 -7.76 14.46
N ASP A 215 -13.53 -7.91 13.45
CA ASP A 215 -14.36 -9.12 13.28
C ASP A 215 -13.55 -10.34 12.80
N GLY A 216 -12.25 -10.14 12.62
CA GLY A 216 -11.31 -11.21 12.27
C GLY A 216 -10.99 -11.30 10.77
N PRO A 217 -9.91 -12.03 10.42
CA PRO A 217 -9.41 -12.09 9.04
C PRO A 217 -10.29 -12.93 8.11
N TYR A 218 -11.11 -13.82 8.62
CA TYR A 218 -11.95 -14.74 7.82
C TYR A 218 -13.29 -14.13 7.41
N VAL A 219 -13.67 -12.96 7.92
CA VAL A 219 -14.86 -12.25 7.50
C VAL A 219 -14.61 -11.66 6.11
N ARG A 220 -15.44 -12.06 5.15
CA ARG A 220 -15.33 -11.58 3.76
C ARG A 220 -15.65 -10.09 3.68
N ARG A 221 -14.81 -9.36 2.98
CA ARG A 221 -14.96 -7.93 2.73
C ARG A 221 -14.79 -7.67 1.25
N SER A 222 -15.56 -6.76 0.72
CA SER A 222 -15.46 -6.34 -0.68
C SER A 222 -15.59 -4.82 -0.81
N LEU A 223 -15.14 -4.31 -1.94
CA LEU A 223 -15.34 -2.95 -2.39
C LEU A 223 -15.99 -3.01 -3.77
N ASP A 224 -17.18 -2.48 -3.90
CA ASP A 224 -17.88 -2.40 -5.17
C ASP A 224 -17.54 -1.10 -5.92
N LYS A 225 -17.46 -1.16 -7.25
CA LYS A 225 -17.24 0.04 -8.07
C LYS A 225 -18.34 1.10 -7.87
N SER A 226 -19.57 0.66 -7.64
CA SER A 226 -20.70 1.55 -7.32
C SER A 226 -20.47 2.36 -6.05
N ASP A 227 -19.84 1.76 -5.04
CA ASP A 227 -19.53 2.46 -3.78
C ASP A 227 -18.53 3.60 -4.03
N LEU A 228 -17.51 3.36 -4.86
CA LEU A 228 -16.57 4.41 -5.26
C LEU A 228 -17.26 5.54 -6.04
N GLY A 229 -18.19 5.20 -6.92
CA GLY A 229 -19.00 6.20 -7.64
C GLY A 229 -19.79 7.13 -6.70
N ILE A 230 -20.19 6.63 -5.53
CA ILE A 230 -20.87 7.42 -4.49
C ILE A 230 -19.86 8.16 -3.62
N TRP A 231 -18.80 7.47 -3.18
CA TRP A 231 -17.89 8.01 -2.17
C TRP A 231 -16.85 8.98 -2.73
N VAL A 232 -16.36 8.80 -3.97
CA VAL A 232 -15.35 9.71 -4.53
C VAL A 232 -15.86 11.16 -4.63
N PRO A 233 -17.08 11.43 -5.12
CA PRO A 233 -17.65 12.79 -5.08
C PRO A 233 -17.83 13.34 -3.66
N LYS A 234 -18.28 12.49 -2.72
CA LYS A 234 -18.45 12.90 -1.32
C LYS A 234 -17.12 13.27 -0.68
N LEU A 235 -16.09 12.41 -0.83
CA LEU A 235 -14.75 12.67 -0.32
C LEU A 235 -14.13 13.94 -0.92
N ALA A 236 -14.45 14.26 -2.17
CA ALA A 236 -13.97 15.47 -2.84
C ALA A 236 -14.55 16.75 -2.22
N GLY A 237 -15.77 16.70 -1.69
CA GLY A 237 -16.39 17.84 -1.00
C GLY A 237 -16.09 17.94 0.50
N MET A 238 -15.43 16.92 1.09
CA MET A 238 -15.10 16.90 2.52
C MET A 238 -13.72 17.49 2.78
N THR A 239 -13.58 18.15 3.93
CA THR A 239 -12.28 18.53 4.51
C THR A 239 -11.53 17.30 5.05
N VAL A 240 -10.25 17.43 5.31
CA VAL A 240 -9.44 16.37 5.97
C VAL A 240 -10.02 16.02 7.34
N ALA A 241 -10.48 17.04 8.11
CA ALA A 241 -11.09 16.83 9.41
C ALA A 241 -12.35 15.95 9.32
N GLU A 242 -13.26 16.27 8.40
CA GLU A 242 -14.49 15.48 8.17
C GLU A 242 -14.18 14.06 7.73
N ARG A 243 -13.14 13.85 6.90
CA ARG A 243 -12.72 12.50 6.48
C ARG A 243 -12.17 11.67 7.64
N THR A 244 -11.62 12.31 8.67
CA THR A 244 -11.11 11.61 9.87
C THR A 244 -12.23 10.94 10.67
N GLU A 245 -13.44 11.49 10.62
CA GLU A 245 -14.61 10.95 11.32
C GLU A 245 -15.22 9.73 10.61
N LEU A 246 -14.79 9.42 9.38
CA LEU A 246 -15.32 8.28 8.65
C LEU A 246 -14.84 6.95 9.26
N PRO A 247 -15.70 5.91 9.26
CA PRO A 247 -15.37 4.62 9.84
C PRO A 247 -14.16 3.96 9.14
N GLY A 248 -13.15 3.56 9.93
CA GLY A 248 -11.95 2.90 9.44
C GLY A 248 -10.94 3.84 8.77
N VAL A 249 -11.10 5.14 8.92
CA VAL A 249 -10.16 6.16 8.45
C VAL A 249 -9.36 6.69 9.65
N SER A 250 -8.05 6.45 9.68
CA SER A 250 -7.19 7.06 10.69
C SER A 250 -6.85 8.51 10.30
N ALA A 251 -6.60 9.37 11.27
CA ALA A 251 -6.17 10.75 11.05
C ALA A 251 -5.03 10.83 10.03
N SER A 252 -4.13 9.88 10.13
CA SER A 252 -2.99 9.73 9.23
C SER A 252 -3.34 9.46 7.78
N ARG A 253 -4.50 8.90 7.49
CA ARG A 253 -4.93 8.52 6.16
C ARG A 253 -5.94 9.47 5.55
N ALA A 254 -6.64 10.25 6.38
CA ALA A 254 -7.69 11.15 5.96
C ALA A 254 -7.25 12.08 4.81
N ARG A 255 -6.03 12.62 4.90
CA ARG A 255 -5.49 13.52 3.86
C ARG A 255 -5.32 12.83 2.50
N GLN A 256 -4.84 11.58 2.48
CA GLN A 256 -4.55 10.86 1.23
C GLN A 256 -5.69 9.96 0.75
N LEU A 257 -6.77 9.84 1.52
CA LEU A 257 -7.88 8.94 1.21
C LEU A 257 -8.54 9.24 -0.14
N LEU A 258 -8.75 10.51 -0.44
CA LEU A 258 -9.35 10.94 -1.70
C LEU A 258 -8.51 10.56 -2.91
N ALA A 259 -7.21 10.81 -2.88
CA ALA A 259 -6.32 10.42 -3.97
C ALA A 259 -6.33 8.89 -4.15
N GLY A 260 -6.27 8.13 -3.04
CA GLY A 260 -6.41 6.68 -3.08
C GLY A 260 -7.74 6.20 -3.65
N ALA A 261 -8.84 6.88 -3.34
CA ALA A 261 -10.17 6.57 -3.89
C ALA A 261 -10.24 6.82 -5.40
N ILE A 262 -9.62 7.90 -5.89
CA ILE A 262 -9.53 8.22 -7.33
C ILE A 262 -8.69 7.17 -8.07
N VAL A 263 -7.58 6.70 -7.46
CA VAL A 263 -6.78 5.61 -8.03
C VAL A 263 -7.58 4.32 -8.10
N ALA A 264 -8.28 3.95 -7.01
CA ALA A 264 -9.13 2.76 -6.96
C ALA A 264 -10.24 2.80 -8.01
N GLU A 265 -10.95 3.94 -8.12
CA GLU A 265 -12.00 4.15 -9.12
C GLU A 265 -11.47 3.99 -10.55
N ALA A 266 -10.35 4.64 -10.87
CA ALA A 266 -9.74 4.58 -12.20
C ALA A 266 -9.21 3.18 -12.53
N ALA A 267 -8.59 2.49 -11.57
CA ALA A 267 -8.10 1.13 -11.76
C ALA A 267 -9.26 0.15 -12.02
N MET A 268 -10.32 0.22 -11.22
CA MET A 268 -11.50 -0.61 -11.42
C MET A 268 -12.19 -0.32 -12.76
N ASP A 269 -12.26 0.94 -13.17
CA ASP A 269 -12.85 1.34 -14.45
C ASP A 269 -12.04 0.81 -15.63
N LEU A 270 -10.74 1.09 -15.67
CA LEU A 270 -9.88 0.77 -16.81
C LEU A 270 -9.57 -0.74 -16.93
N LEU A 271 -9.59 -1.47 -15.83
CA LEU A 271 -9.39 -2.92 -15.80
C LEU A 271 -10.71 -3.73 -15.87
N GLY A 272 -11.86 -3.05 -16.01
CA GLY A 272 -13.17 -3.71 -16.10
C GLY A 272 -13.59 -4.44 -14.83
N ILE A 273 -13.18 -3.96 -13.65
CA ILE A 273 -13.46 -4.55 -12.35
C ILE A 273 -14.74 -3.96 -11.79
N THR A 274 -15.70 -4.81 -11.43
CA THR A 274 -16.96 -4.38 -10.78
C THR A 274 -16.90 -4.52 -9.26
N ARG A 275 -16.13 -5.49 -8.76
CA ARG A 275 -15.95 -5.78 -7.33
C ARG A 275 -14.54 -6.25 -7.05
N LEU A 276 -13.95 -5.75 -5.97
CA LEU A 276 -12.69 -6.21 -5.39
C LEU A 276 -12.96 -6.96 -4.09
N GLU A 277 -12.36 -8.13 -3.95
CA GLU A 277 -12.28 -8.83 -2.67
C GLU A 277 -11.14 -8.23 -1.84
N ILE A 278 -11.36 -7.95 -0.56
CA ILE A 278 -10.31 -7.37 0.31
C ILE A 278 -9.57 -8.50 1.01
N CYS A 279 -8.30 -8.66 0.67
CA CYS A 279 -7.42 -9.60 1.35
C CYS A 279 -6.98 -9.01 2.71
N PRO A 280 -7.15 -9.75 3.82
CA PRO A 280 -6.68 -9.29 5.13
C PRO A 280 -5.18 -9.50 5.32
N TRP A 281 -4.58 -10.37 4.52
CA TRP A 281 -3.16 -10.74 4.52
C TRP A 281 -2.42 -9.90 3.46
N ALA A 282 -1.43 -9.14 3.84
CA ALA A 282 -0.49 -8.28 3.13
C ALA A 282 -0.68 -6.79 3.47
#